data_6d5981647f64ea928d054d5fcad24e5e
#
_entry.id   6d5981647f64ea928d054d5fcad24e5e
#
_cell.length_a   1.000
_cell.length_b   1.000
_cell.length_c   1.000
_cell.angle_alpha   90.00
_cell.angle_beta   90.00
_cell.angle_gamma   90.00
#
_symmetry.space_group_name_H-M   'P 1'
#
loop_
_entity.id
_entity.type
_entity.pdbx_description
1 polymer ?
#
loop_
_entity_poly.entity_id
_entity_poly.type
_entity_poly.pdbx_seq_one_letter_code
_entity_poly.pdbx_strand_id
1 'polypeptide(L)'
;NHSPVGTVDAGKDLTIQATVAGNEQPDSVIIYTDKISFWNEKNPSIKMNYAGGYTYRAIVPASDIKEGCFRYNIVVCRGDKRQTFPSGVAKSPLDWDYTTATLWETNVVASTKPLSLLEVGDTDNNLEVYTLPEWSRTNRELIENAPTERPTLRITFESKDPNPVFFLRCYIKDDISGRPERLAVGRKLCLHVKKMPEGLKAGFITSDGYTYLASCTAATDDIIRIPLTELRQTNTALLPHAYPVFLDNYFRPQTEIPFQVEKIESLELSFEGTAGQQAEIEIGGIWLE
;
A
#
# COMPACT_ATOMS: atom_id res chain seq x y z
N ASN A 1 -3.62 -16.94 7.73
CA ASN A 1 -3.12 -15.75 7.04
C ASN A 1 -4.11 -14.59 7.21
N HIS A 2 -3.59 -13.38 7.40
CA HIS A 2 -4.37 -12.15 7.49
C HIS A 2 -3.51 -10.97 7.04
N SER A 3 -4.08 -10.10 6.21
CA SER A 3 -3.50 -8.82 5.82
C SER A 3 -4.42 -7.73 6.36
N PRO A 4 -3.95 -6.88 7.30
CA PRO A 4 -4.76 -5.78 7.80
C PRO A 4 -5.03 -4.76 6.70
N VAL A 5 -6.18 -4.11 6.75
CA VAL A 5 -6.46 -2.96 5.91
C VAL A 5 -5.58 -1.79 6.40
N GLY A 6 -4.80 -1.18 5.51
CA GLY A 6 -3.82 -0.16 5.87
C GLY A 6 -4.47 1.10 6.45
N THR A 7 -5.47 1.66 5.75
CA THR A 7 -6.16 2.89 6.17
C THR A 7 -7.67 2.83 5.91
N VAL A 8 -8.47 3.30 6.87
CA VAL A 8 -9.95 3.37 6.79
C VAL A 8 -10.47 4.73 7.23
N ASP A 9 -11.71 5.04 6.84
CA ASP A 9 -12.41 6.23 7.30
C ASP A 9 -12.96 6.05 8.72
N ALA A 10 -12.81 7.06 9.55
CA ALA A 10 -13.45 7.11 10.87
C ALA A 10 -14.98 7.06 10.73
N GLY A 11 -15.62 6.35 11.64
CA GLY A 11 -17.07 6.22 11.69
C GLY A 11 -17.68 5.35 10.60
N LYS A 12 -16.89 4.47 9.98
CA LYS A 12 -17.36 3.42 9.05
C LYS A 12 -17.06 2.04 9.56
N ASP A 13 -17.90 1.08 9.20
CA ASP A 13 -17.69 -0.32 9.53
C ASP A 13 -16.41 -0.83 8.90
N LEU A 14 -15.58 -1.54 9.67
CA LEU A 14 -14.36 -2.19 9.21
C LEU A 14 -14.60 -3.69 9.09
N THR A 15 -14.48 -4.23 7.87
CA THR A 15 -14.51 -5.67 7.64
C THR A 15 -13.10 -6.25 7.82
N ILE A 16 -12.97 -7.21 8.75
CA ILE A 16 -11.74 -7.98 8.96
C ILE A 16 -11.96 -9.39 8.45
N GLN A 17 -11.04 -9.86 7.62
CA GLN A 17 -11.07 -11.20 7.05
C GLN A 17 -9.76 -11.93 7.34
N ALA A 18 -9.84 -13.20 7.76
CA ALA A 18 -8.69 -14.04 7.99
C ALA A 18 -8.87 -15.42 7.35
N THR A 19 -7.78 -16.02 6.88
CA THR A 19 -7.73 -17.40 6.42
C THR A 19 -7.12 -18.26 7.50
N VAL A 20 -7.88 -19.21 8.04
CA VAL A 20 -7.42 -20.13 9.08
C VAL A 20 -7.41 -21.54 8.51
N ALA A 21 -6.26 -21.93 7.98
CA ALA A 21 -6.03 -23.27 7.46
C ALA A 21 -5.57 -24.23 8.58
N GLY A 22 -6.00 -25.47 8.50
CA GLY A 22 -5.61 -26.54 9.44
C GLY A 22 -6.34 -27.83 9.13
N ASN A 23 -5.93 -28.92 9.77
CA ASN A 23 -6.52 -30.25 9.55
C ASN A 23 -8.00 -30.30 10.03
N GLU A 24 -8.35 -29.44 10.98
CA GLU A 24 -9.69 -29.34 11.54
C GLU A 24 -10.13 -27.90 11.57
N GLN A 25 -11.45 -27.67 11.48
CA GLN A 25 -12.01 -26.33 11.66
C GLN A 25 -11.81 -25.88 13.12
N PRO A 26 -11.48 -24.60 13.36
CA PRO A 26 -11.47 -24.04 14.72
C PRO A 26 -12.89 -23.96 15.28
N ASP A 27 -13.03 -24.13 16.60
CA ASP A 27 -14.29 -23.93 17.31
C ASP A 27 -14.74 -22.49 17.26
N SER A 28 -13.78 -21.58 17.30
CA SER A 28 -14.02 -20.15 17.14
C SER A 28 -12.78 -19.39 16.68
N VAL A 29 -13.02 -18.27 15.99
CA VAL A 29 -12.04 -17.25 15.66
C VAL A 29 -12.54 -15.93 16.19
N ILE A 30 -11.74 -15.23 17.00
CA ILE A 30 -12.21 -14.08 17.78
C ILE A 30 -11.22 -12.93 17.63
N ILE A 31 -11.73 -11.74 17.38
CA ILE A 31 -10.96 -10.49 17.39
C ILE A 31 -11.01 -9.90 18.78
N TYR A 32 -9.86 -9.53 19.33
CA TYR A 32 -9.71 -8.72 20.52
C TYR A 32 -9.01 -7.42 20.16
N THR A 33 -9.55 -6.30 20.59
CA THR A 33 -8.92 -4.98 20.40
C THR A 33 -7.92 -4.71 21.51
N ASP A 34 -7.06 -3.71 21.37
CA ASP A 34 -6.10 -3.26 22.39
C ASP A 34 -6.74 -2.70 23.68
N LYS A 35 -8.08 -2.52 23.68
CA LYS A 35 -8.88 -2.07 24.85
C LYS A 35 -9.18 -3.17 25.86
N ILE A 36 -8.69 -4.39 25.62
CA ILE A 36 -8.85 -5.48 26.59
C ILE A 36 -8.00 -5.23 27.83
N SER A 37 -8.55 -5.59 28.97
CA SER A 37 -7.86 -5.56 30.25
C SER A 37 -8.23 -6.82 31.05
N PHE A 38 -7.24 -7.44 31.66
CA PHE A 38 -7.44 -8.57 32.57
C PHE A 38 -8.48 -8.28 33.68
N TRP A 39 -8.56 -7.01 34.08
CA TRP A 39 -9.46 -6.54 35.14
C TRP A 39 -10.88 -6.21 34.64
N ASN A 40 -11.12 -6.30 33.34
CA ASN A 40 -12.42 -5.96 32.75
C ASN A 40 -13.24 -7.24 32.49
N GLU A 41 -14.30 -7.45 33.23
CA GLU A 41 -15.19 -8.61 33.07
C GLU A 41 -15.88 -8.68 31.71
N LYS A 42 -16.03 -7.53 31.03
CA LYS A 42 -16.65 -7.42 29.71
C LYS A 42 -15.64 -6.91 28.67
N ASN A 43 -14.60 -7.69 28.43
CA ASN A 43 -13.66 -7.35 27.37
C ASN A 43 -14.34 -7.32 25.99
N PRO A 44 -14.16 -6.26 25.21
CA PRO A 44 -14.72 -6.19 23.88
C PRO A 44 -14.08 -7.26 22.99
N SER A 45 -14.90 -8.13 22.46
CA SER A 45 -14.49 -9.16 21.52
C SER A 45 -15.51 -9.30 20.39
N ILE A 46 -15.04 -9.63 19.19
CA ILE A 46 -15.88 -9.82 18.02
C ILE A 46 -15.63 -11.21 17.47
N LYS A 47 -16.64 -12.07 17.49
CA LYS A 47 -16.55 -13.40 16.88
C LYS A 47 -16.57 -13.29 15.37
N MET A 48 -15.61 -13.94 14.71
CA MET A 48 -15.57 -14.04 13.26
C MET A 48 -16.47 -15.19 12.79
N ASN A 49 -17.26 -14.94 11.75
CA ASN A 49 -18.15 -15.92 11.15
C ASN A 49 -17.42 -16.64 10.01
N TYR A 50 -17.65 -17.94 9.90
CA TYR A 50 -17.16 -18.74 8.77
C TYR A 50 -17.82 -18.28 7.46
N ALA A 51 -17.01 -17.97 6.46
CA ALA A 51 -17.44 -17.43 5.17
C ALA A 51 -17.19 -18.38 3.97
N GLY A 52 -16.79 -19.64 4.27
CA GLY A 52 -16.51 -20.67 3.25
C GLY A 52 -15.01 -20.94 3.06
N GLY A 53 -14.66 -22.11 2.57
CA GLY A 53 -13.26 -22.56 2.44
C GLY A 53 -12.56 -22.58 3.79
N TYR A 54 -11.53 -21.73 3.95
CA TYR A 54 -10.83 -21.48 5.21
C TYR A 54 -11.01 -20.05 5.71
N THR A 55 -11.99 -19.31 5.16
CA THR A 55 -12.17 -17.89 5.39
C THR A 55 -13.11 -17.61 6.56
N TYR A 56 -12.71 -16.72 7.43
CA TYR A 56 -13.49 -16.16 8.53
C TYR A 56 -13.58 -14.65 8.37
N ARG A 57 -14.75 -14.08 8.66
CA ARG A 57 -15.02 -12.64 8.49
C ARG A 57 -15.77 -12.09 9.70
N ALA A 58 -15.42 -10.87 10.08
CA ALA A 58 -16.14 -10.08 11.07
C ALA A 58 -16.26 -8.63 10.61
N ILE A 59 -17.25 -7.94 11.15
CA ILE A 59 -17.45 -6.50 11.00
C ILE A 59 -17.23 -5.85 12.35
N VAL A 60 -16.25 -4.94 12.40
CA VAL A 60 -16.08 -4.03 13.53
C VAL A 60 -17.01 -2.86 13.31
N PRO A 61 -17.94 -2.56 14.25
CA PRO A 61 -18.93 -1.51 14.02
C PRO A 61 -18.30 -0.12 13.97
N ALA A 62 -18.89 0.76 13.18
CA ALA A 62 -18.47 2.14 12.97
C ALA A 62 -18.21 2.93 14.27
N SER A 63 -18.98 2.62 15.34
CA SER A 63 -18.81 3.25 16.66
C SER A 63 -17.44 3.03 17.30
N ASP A 64 -16.76 1.95 16.93
CA ASP A 64 -15.46 1.56 17.47
C ASP A 64 -14.30 2.05 16.59
N ILE A 65 -14.57 2.47 15.35
CA ILE A 65 -13.60 2.99 14.39
C ILE A 65 -13.49 4.51 14.54
N LYS A 66 -12.56 4.94 15.39
CA LYS A 66 -12.28 6.35 15.71
C LYS A 66 -10.92 6.75 15.18
N GLU A 67 -10.76 8.03 14.80
CA GLU A 67 -9.48 8.57 14.35
C GLU A 67 -8.31 8.17 15.24
N GLY A 68 -7.20 7.78 14.62
CA GLY A 68 -5.99 7.29 15.26
C GLY A 68 -5.56 5.94 14.71
N CYS A 69 -5.22 5.01 15.58
CA CYS A 69 -4.79 3.66 15.22
C CYS A 69 -5.74 2.62 15.85
N PHE A 70 -6.35 1.79 15.03
CA PHE A 70 -7.15 0.65 15.48
C PHE A 70 -6.25 -0.59 15.55
N ARG A 71 -6.07 -1.12 16.76
CA ARG A 71 -5.18 -2.24 17.04
C ARG A 71 -5.95 -3.46 17.50
N TYR A 72 -5.56 -4.64 17.04
CA TYR A 72 -6.25 -5.87 17.37
C TYR A 72 -5.39 -7.12 17.22
N ASN A 73 -5.86 -8.20 17.89
CA ASN A 73 -5.39 -9.56 17.73
C ASN A 73 -6.49 -10.44 17.16
N ILE A 74 -6.13 -11.55 16.52
CA ILE A 74 -7.04 -12.63 16.16
C ILE A 74 -6.63 -13.87 16.95
N VAL A 75 -7.57 -14.43 17.71
CA VAL A 75 -7.38 -15.65 18.49
C VAL A 75 -8.12 -16.79 17.81
N VAL A 76 -7.40 -17.86 17.56
CA VAL A 76 -7.95 -19.12 17.02
C VAL A 76 -8.03 -20.12 18.16
N CYS A 77 -9.25 -20.66 18.42
CA CYS A 77 -9.54 -21.62 19.47
C CYS A 77 -9.82 -23.00 18.89
N ARG A 78 -9.22 -24.06 19.47
CA ARG A 78 -9.48 -25.48 19.16
C ARG A 78 -9.42 -26.30 20.46
N GLY A 79 -10.57 -26.74 20.95
CA GLY A 79 -10.70 -27.32 22.28
C GLY A 79 -10.16 -26.35 23.33
N ASP A 80 -9.23 -26.83 24.15
CA ASP A 80 -8.55 -26.02 25.17
C ASP A 80 -7.36 -25.22 24.62
N LYS A 81 -6.98 -25.43 23.34
CA LYS A 81 -5.85 -24.74 22.72
C LYS A 81 -6.28 -23.40 22.16
N ARG A 82 -5.50 -22.37 22.47
CA ARG A 82 -5.67 -21.01 21.94
C ARG A 82 -4.36 -20.54 21.34
N GLN A 83 -4.46 -19.83 20.23
CA GLN A 83 -3.30 -19.24 19.56
C GLN A 83 -3.66 -17.84 19.10
N THR A 84 -2.87 -16.87 19.52
CA THR A 84 -3.07 -15.45 19.21
C THR A 84 -2.12 -15.00 18.12
N PHE A 85 -2.63 -14.30 17.13
CA PHE A 85 -1.90 -13.73 16.00
C PHE A 85 -1.97 -12.20 16.04
N PRO A 86 -0.93 -11.51 15.54
CA PRO A 86 0.20 -12.00 14.74
C PRO A 86 1.33 -12.66 15.53
N SER A 87 1.37 -12.57 16.86
CA SER A 87 2.48 -13.05 17.69
C SER A 87 2.74 -14.55 17.61
N GLY A 88 1.74 -15.37 17.26
CA GLY A 88 1.83 -16.84 17.28
C GLY A 88 1.86 -17.45 18.67
N VAL A 89 1.62 -16.67 19.73
CA VAL A 89 1.65 -17.14 21.13
C VAL A 89 0.49 -18.09 21.40
N ALA A 90 0.79 -19.23 22.02
CA ALA A 90 -0.20 -20.28 22.40
C ALA A 90 -0.97 -19.89 23.67
N LYS A 91 -1.52 -18.68 23.73
CA LYS A 91 -2.29 -18.09 24.81
C LYS A 91 -3.35 -17.16 24.26
N SER A 92 -4.29 -16.76 25.12
CA SER A 92 -5.28 -15.72 24.83
C SER A 92 -4.85 -14.38 25.43
N PRO A 93 -5.20 -13.24 24.80
CA PRO A 93 -5.01 -11.93 25.42
C PRO A 93 -5.75 -11.76 26.77
N LEU A 94 -6.63 -12.67 27.12
CA LEU A 94 -7.33 -12.70 28.41
C LEU A 94 -6.57 -13.47 29.50
N ASP A 95 -5.50 -14.18 29.14
CA ASP A 95 -4.70 -14.93 30.12
C ASP A 95 -3.82 -13.94 30.91
N TRP A 96 -3.76 -14.12 32.22
CA TRP A 96 -3.08 -13.20 33.15
C TRP A 96 -1.60 -13.00 32.86
N ASP A 97 -0.98 -13.99 32.24
CA ASP A 97 0.44 -14.02 31.88
C ASP A 97 0.67 -13.86 30.36
N TYR A 98 -0.35 -13.36 29.64
CA TYR A 98 -0.22 -13.04 28.24
C TYR A 98 0.61 -11.76 28.07
N THR A 99 1.66 -11.84 27.28
CA THR A 99 2.51 -10.72 26.91
C THR A 99 2.79 -10.75 25.42
N THR A 100 2.49 -9.69 24.72
CA THR A 100 2.94 -9.45 23.34
C THR A 100 2.99 -7.95 23.06
N ALA A 101 4.00 -7.55 22.29
CA ALA A 101 4.06 -6.20 21.72
C ALA A 101 3.51 -6.16 20.28
N THR A 102 3.18 -7.32 19.69
CA THR A 102 2.80 -7.40 18.27
C THR A 102 1.29 -7.44 18.13
N LEU A 103 0.74 -6.43 17.46
CA LEU A 103 -0.68 -6.29 17.12
C LEU A 103 -0.79 -6.02 15.63
N TRP A 104 -1.91 -6.37 15.02
CA TRP A 104 -2.26 -5.78 13.74
C TRP A 104 -2.78 -4.37 13.96
N GLU A 105 -2.46 -3.49 13.00
CA GLU A 105 -2.79 -2.08 13.06
C GLU A 105 -3.50 -1.65 11.77
N THR A 106 -4.49 -0.77 11.92
CA THR A 106 -5.20 -0.10 10.83
C THR A 106 -5.27 1.38 11.17
N ASN A 107 -4.77 2.23 10.28
CA ASN A 107 -4.86 3.67 10.45
C ASN A 107 -6.30 4.15 10.20
N VAL A 108 -6.82 4.93 11.12
CA VAL A 108 -8.17 5.49 11.01
C VAL A 108 -8.06 6.99 10.82
N VAL A 109 -8.53 7.50 9.68
CA VAL A 109 -8.41 8.90 9.30
C VAL A 109 -9.77 9.54 9.11
N ALA A 110 -9.84 10.88 9.22
CA ALA A 110 -11.05 11.60 8.87
C ALA A 110 -11.42 11.35 7.40
N SER A 111 -12.70 11.14 7.12
CA SER A 111 -13.21 10.84 5.77
C SER A 111 -12.91 11.95 4.74
N THR A 112 -12.63 13.17 5.20
CA THR A 112 -12.25 14.32 4.36
C THR A 112 -10.78 14.31 3.93
N LYS A 113 -9.93 13.48 4.54
CA LYS A 113 -8.50 13.41 4.17
C LYS A 113 -8.33 12.85 2.76
N PRO A 114 -7.40 13.35 1.96
CA PRO A 114 -7.02 12.74 0.69
C PRO A 114 -6.66 11.26 0.86
N LEU A 115 -6.78 10.51 -0.21
CA LEU A 115 -6.37 9.10 -0.23
C LEU A 115 -4.86 9.05 -0.48
N SER A 116 -4.07 8.82 0.58
CA SER A 116 -2.63 8.66 0.46
C SER A 116 -2.28 7.37 -0.29
N LEU A 117 -1.35 7.45 -1.22
CA LEU A 117 -0.84 6.33 -2.02
C LEU A 117 0.62 6.02 -1.67
N LEU A 118 1.38 7.05 -1.30
CA LEU A 118 2.76 6.94 -0.85
C LEU A 118 3.02 8.00 0.22
N GLU A 119 3.37 7.56 1.42
CA GLU A 119 3.86 8.42 2.50
C GLU A 119 5.37 8.26 2.61
N VAL A 120 6.08 9.39 2.66
CA VAL A 120 7.51 9.40 2.89
C VAL A 120 7.77 9.57 4.39
N GLY A 121 8.12 8.51 5.07
CA GLY A 121 8.43 8.53 6.50
C GLY A 121 9.54 7.55 6.86
N ASP A 122 9.77 6.57 5.98
CA ASP A 122 10.79 5.54 6.13
C ASP A 122 11.39 5.23 4.75
N THR A 123 12.65 4.82 4.72
CA THR A 123 13.32 4.38 3.49
C THR A 123 12.83 3.01 3.01
N ASP A 124 12.15 2.26 3.88
CA ASP A 124 11.62 0.92 3.64
C ASP A 124 10.16 0.91 3.15
N ASN A 125 9.64 2.03 2.70
CA ASN A 125 8.35 2.05 2.00
C ASN A 125 8.36 0.99 0.90
N ASN A 126 7.21 0.34 0.63
CA ASN A 126 7.00 -0.64 -0.44
C ASN A 126 7.31 -0.09 -1.86
N LEU A 127 8.20 0.91 -1.93
CA LEU A 127 8.64 1.54 -3.15
C LEU A 127 9.83 0.77 -3.73
N GLU A 128 9.57 0.04 -4.78
CA GLU A 128 10.57 -0.72 -5.51
C GLU A 128 11.18 0.13 -6.63
N VAL A 129 12.48 0.01 -6.81
CA VAL A 129 13.24 0.72 -7.84
C VAL A 129 13.75 -0.28 -8.85
N TYR A 130 13.39 -0.08 -10.11
CA TYR A 130 13.83 -0.93 -11.22
C TYR A 130 14.46 -0.10 -12.34
N THR A 131 15.27 -0.76 -13.16
CA THR A 131 15.88 -0.16 -14.34
C THR A 131 15.85 -1.14 -15.50
N LEU A 132 15.68 -0.63 -16.70
CA LEU A 132 15.84 -1.38 -17.93
C LEU A 132 16.88 -0.68 -18.81
N PRO A 133 17.96 -1.38 -19.20
CA PRO A 133 18.37 -2.72 -18.70
C PRO A 133 18.76 -2.71 -17.21
N GLU A 134 18.83 -3.87 -16.56
CA GLU A 134 18.92 -4.05 -15.10
C GLU A 134 20.18 -3.47 -14.41
N TRP A 135 21.20 -3.10 -15.16
CA TRP A 135 22.51 -2.73 -14.63
C TRP A 135 22.62 -1.22 -14.39
N SER A 136 22.05 -0.76 -13.28
CA SER A 136 22.19 0.63 -12.85
C SER A 136 22.57 0.71 -11.37
N ARG A 137 23.15 1.85 -11.00
CA ARG A 137 23.38 2.22 -9.62
C ARG A 137 22.22 3.09 -9.13
N THR A 138 21.61 2.71 -8.04
CA THR A 138 20.58 3.51 -7.36
C THR A 138 20.98 3.76 -5.92
N ASN A 139 20.67 4.95 -5.41
CA ASN A 139 20.82 5.28 -3.99
C ASN A 139 19.55 5.95 -3.50
N ARG A 140 19.16 5.64 -2.26
CA ARG A 140 17.98 6.22 -1.58
C ARG A 140 18.46 6.96 -0.33
N GLU A 141 17.94 8.15 -0.13
CA GLU A 141 18.28 9.00 1.00
C GLU A 141 17.02 9.70 1.50
N LEU A 142 16.72 9.58 2.79
CA LEU A 142 15.68 10.37 3.43
C LEU A 142 16.25 11.75 3.75
N ILE A 143 15.63 12.80 3.22
CA ILE A 143 16.01 14.18 3.46
C ILE A 143 15.10 14.74 4.54
N GLU A 144 15.66 15.03 5.69
CA GLU A 144 14.98 15.78 6.73
C GLU A 144 14.93 17.27 6.34
N ASN A 145 13.72 17.78 6.20
CA ASN A 145 13.47 19.18 5.90
C ASN A 145 13.38 19.99 7.21
N ALA A 146 13.04 21.28 7.10
CA ALA A 146 12.81 22.11 8.27
C ALA A 146 11.75 21.47 9.21
N PRO A 147 11.78 21.74 10.54
CA PRO A 147 10.91 21.05 11.50
C PRO A 147 9.40 21.12 11.22
N THR A 148 8.98 22.04 10.37
CA THR A 148 7.57 22.22 9.95
C THR A 148 7.26 21.54 8.62
N GLU A 149 8.25 21.00 7.93
CA GLU A 149 8.10 20.35 6.63
C GLU A 149 8.21 18.82 6.78
N ARG A 150 7.44 18.11 5.99
CA ARG A 150 7.56 16.64 5.92
C ARG A 150 8.90 16.26 5.28
N PRO A 151 9.49 15.13 5.68
CA PRO A 151 10.68 14.61 5.02
C PRO A 151 10.38 14.30 3.56
N THR A 152 11.43 14.28 2.74
CA THR A 152 11.36 13.85 1.35
C THR A 152 12.29 12.68 1.10
N LEU A 153 11.94 11.80 0.18
CA LEU A 153 12.79 10.69 -0.28
C LEU A 153 13.49 11.11 -1.58
N ARG A 154 14.80 11.19 -1.53
CA ARG A 154 15.66 11.40 -2.68
C ARG A 154 16.12 10.07 -3.23
N ILE A 155 15.95 9.86 -4.52
CA ILE A 155 16.44 8.67 -5.21
C ILE A 155 17.30 9.15 -6.37
N THR A 156 18.54 8.67 -6.41
CA THR A 156 19.48 8.95 -7.49
C THR A 156 19.70 7.71 -8.33
N PHE A 157 19.85 7.90 -9.62
CA PHE A 157 19.97 6.84 -10.63
C PHE A 157 21.18 7.13 -11.53
N GLU A 158 21.95 6.12 -11.84
CA GLU A 158 23.06 6.19 -12.78
C GLU A 158 23.10 4.90 -13.59
N SER A 159 23.12 5.00 -14.91
CA SER A 159 23.30 3.85 -15.79
C SER A 159 24.32 4.18 -16.88
N LYS A 160 25.10 3.17 -17.29
CA LYS A 160 26.02 3.25 -18.42
C LYS A 160 25.37 2.85 -19.74
N ASP A 161 24.15 2.34 -19.68
CA ASP A 161 23.42 1.94 -20.88
C ASP A 161 23.00 3.15 -21.70
N PRO A 162 22.90 3.02 -23.02
CA PRO A 162 22.65 4.15 -23.91
C PRO A 162 21.25 4.75 -23.74
N ASN A 163 20.26 3.95 -23.38
CA ASN A 163 18.86 4.37 -23.23
C ASN A 163 18.24 3.73 -21.99
N PRO A 164 18.68 4.10 -20.79
CA PRO A 164 18.15 3.52 -19.57
C PRO A 164 16.74 4.07 -19.29
N VAL A 165 15.84 3.20 -18.84
CA VAL A 165 14.53 3.61 -18.33
C VAL A 165 14.47 3.25 -16.86
N PHE A 166 14.06 4.19 -16.03
CA PHE A 166 13.94 4.03 -14.59
C PHE A 166 12.47 3.96 -14.17
N PHE A 167 12.19 3.06 -13.25
CA PHE A 167 10.85 2.84 -12.71
C PHE A 167 10.87 2.88 -11.20
N LEU A 168 9.86 3.53 -10.64
CA LEU A 168 9.49 3.46 -9.23
C LEU A 168 8.11 2.84 -9.16
N ARG A 169 7.96 1.72 -8.45
CA ARG A 169 6.68 1.04 -8.26
C ARG A 169 6.36 0.88 -6.80
N CYS A 170 5.10 1.04 -6.46
CA CYS A 170 4.57 0.79 -5.14
C CYS A 170 3.25 0.05 -5.27
N TYR A 171 3.15 -1.13 -4.63
CA TYR A 171 1.87 -1.83 -4.50
C TYR A 171 1.02 -1.10 -3.47
N ILE A 172 -0.14 -0.61 -3.88
CA ILE A 172 -1.00 0.26 -3.07
C ILE A 172 -2.41 -0.28 -2.85
N LYS A 173 -2.76 -1.42 -3.44
CA LYS A 173 -4.11 -1.98 -3.40
C LYS A 173 -4.63 -2.20 -1.98
N ASP A 174 -3.79 -2.71 -1.10
CA ASP A 174 -4.18 -2.97 0.28
C ASP A 174 -4.41 -1.67 1.05
N ASP A 175 -3.62 -0.62 0.76
CA ASP A 175 -3.74 0.70 1.40
C ASP A 175 -5.01 1.44 1.00
N ILE A 176 -5.41 1.34 -0.29
CA ILE A 176 -6.59 2.03 -0.82
C ILE A 176 -7.89 1.26 -0.63
N SER A 177 -7.83 -0.06 -0.40
CA SER A 177 -9.00 -0.94 -0.29
C SER A 177 -9.94 -0.58 0.87
N GLY A 178 -9.42 0.03 1.91
CA GLY A 178 -10.18 0.46 3.08
C GLY A 178 -10.99 1.74 2.89
N ARG A 179 -10.80 2.45 1.76
CA ARG A 179 -11.45 3.74 1.46
C ARG A 179 -12.05 3.78 0.05
N PRO A 180 -12.90 2.80 -0.31
CA PRO A 180 -13.39 2.65 -1.69
C PRO A 180 -14.22 3.85 -2.17
N GLU A 181 -14.94 4.53 -1.28
CA GLU A 181 -15.72 5.72 -1.65
C GLU A 181 -14.80 6.92 -1.97
N ARG A 182 -13.68 7.06 -1.27
CA ARG A 182 -12.67 8.09 -1.59
C ARG A 182 -11.98 7.78 -2.91
N LEU A 183 -11.66 6.53 -3.15
CA LEU A 183 -11.12 6.07 -4.42
C LEU A 183 -12.08 6.40 -5.58
N ALA A 184 -13.37 6.09 -5.43
CA ALA A 184 -14.39 6.31 -6.47
C ALA A 184 -14.60 7.81 -6.82
N VAL A 185 -14.37 8.73 -5.87
CA VAL A 185 -14.50 10.17 -6.10
C VAL A 185 -13.19 10.86 -6.46
N GLY A 186 -12.06 10.20 -6.35
CA GLY A 186 -10.75 10.72 -6.75
C GLY A 186 -10.77 11.16 -8.22
N ARG A 187 -10.22 12.33 -8.49
CA ARG A 187 -10.19 12.91 -9.85
C ARG A 187 -8.80 13.29 -10.30
N LYS A 188 -7.87 13.44 -9.38
CA LYS A 188 -6.50 13.87 -9.66
C LYS A 188 -5.49 13.02 -8.89
N LEU A 189 -4.46 12.59 -9.58
CA LEU A 189 -3.24 12.08 -8.97
C LEU A 189 -2.34 13.28 -8.65
N CYS A 190 -2.01 13.43 -7.37
CA CYS A 190 -1.18 14.52 -6.86
C CYS A 190 0.14 13.97 -6.36
N LEU A 191 1.25 14.62 -6.77
CA LEU A 191 2.61 14.26 -6.36
C LEU A 191 3.31 15.50 -5.82
N HIS A 192 3.86 15.42 -4.62
CA HIS A 192 4.79 16.41 -4.11
C HIS A 192 6.20 16.02 -4.59
N VAL A 193 6.78 16.79 -5.51
CA VAL A 193 8.07 16.49 -6.14
C VAL A 193 8.94 17.75 -6.13
N LYS A 194 9.98 17.76 -5.29
CA LYS A 194 10.94 18.90 -5.18
C LYS A 194 11.97 18.88 -6.31
N LYS A 195 12.36 17.68 -6.76
CA LYS A 195 13.25 17.51 -7.93
C LYS A 195 12.63 16.53 -8.88
N MET A 196 12.46 16.93 -10.11
CA MET A 196 11.81 16.15 -11.16
C MET A 196 12.78 15.91 -12.31
N PRO A 197 13.03 14.63 -12.67
CA PRO A 197 13.79 14.32 -13.89
C PRO A 197 12.98 14.71 -15.12
N GLU A 198 13.68 15.01 -16.20
CA GLU A 198 13.04 15.29 -17.49
C GLU A 198 12.25 14.07 -17.98
N GLY A 199 11.08 14.31 -18.56
CA GLY A 199 10.22 13.26 -19.12
C GLY A 199 9.56 12.37 -18.08
N LEU A 200 9.51 12.77 -16.80
CA LEU A 200 8.80 12.01 -15.76
C LEU A 200 7.34 11.78 -16.16
N LYS A 201 6.91 10.53 -16.04
CA LYS A 201 5.54 10.07 -16.19
C LYS A 201 5.08 9.46 -14.87
N ALA A 202 3.81 9.62 -14.54
CA ALA A 202 3.21 9.03 -13.35
C ALA A 202 1.81 8.49 -13.65
N GLY A 203 1.41 7.44 -12.93
CA GLY A 203 0.11 6.83 -13.06
C GLY A 203 0.01 5.48 -12.37
N PHE A 204 -0.73 4.55 -12.96
CA PHE A 204 -1.12 3.32 -12.29
C PHE A 204 -0.96 2.09 -13.16
N ILE A 205 -0.71 0.98 -12.48
CA ILE A 205 -0.90 -0.37 -13.02
C ILE A 205 -2.20 -0.91 -12.40
N THR A 206 -3.04 -1.47 -13.25
CA THR A 206 -4.32 -2.06 -12.85
C THR A 206 -4.20 -3.56 -12.59
N SER A 207 -5.15 -4.14 -11.85
CA SER A 207 -5.17 -5.56 -11.47
C SER A 207 -5.28 -6.53 -12.65
N ASP A 208 -5.63 -6.05 -13.83
CA ASP A 208 -5.60 -6.78 -15.09
C ASP A 208 -4.31 -6.57 -15.90
N GLY A 209 -3.30 -5.93 -15.30
CA GLY A 209 -1.93 -5.84 -15.81
C GLY A 209 -1.69 -4.71 -16.81
N TYR A 210 -2.62 -3.77 -16.99
CA TYR A 210 -2.43 -2.63 -17.87
C TYR A 210 -1.86 -1.43 -17.13
N THR A 211 -0.94 -0.72 -17.79
CA THR A 211 -0.33 0.51 -17.28
C THR A 211 -0.95 1.74 -17.93
N TYR A 212 -1.28 2.74 -17.12
CA TYR A 212 -1.82 4.04 -17.53
C TYR A 212 -0.98 5.16 -16.95
N LEU A 213 -0.35 5.95 -17.81
CA LEU A 213 0.54 7.04 -17.42
C LEU A 213 0.14 8.35 -18.07
N ALA A 214 0.51 9.44 -17.41
CA ALA A 214 0.51 10.79 -17.97
C ALA A 214 1.85 11.46 -17.72
N SER A 215 2.22 12.43 -18.56
CA SER A 215 3.42 13.22 -18.38
C SER A 215 3.28 14.19 -17.22
N CYS A 216 4.31 14.28 -16.39
CA CYS A 216 4.38 15.24 -15.31
C CYS A 216 4.87 16.58 -15.85
N THR A 217 4.22 17.67 -15.42
CA THR A 217 4.65 19.03 -15.69
C THR A 217 5.00 19.70 -14.38
N ALA A 218 6.19 20.31 -14.31
CA ALA A 218 6.64 21.00 -13.11
C ALA A 218 5.65 22.08 -12.67
N ALA A 219 5.38 22.15 -11.38
CA ALA A 219 4.50 23.13 -10.78
C ALA A 219 5.28 24.08 -9.86
N THR A 220 4.79 25.29 -9.70
CA THR A 220 5.44 26.33 -8.88
C THR A 220 5.35 26.08 -7.37
N ASP A 221 4.44 25.20 -6.95
CA ASP A 221 4.21 24.81 -5.55
C ASP A 221 4.75 23.39 -5.25
N ASP A 222 5.61 22.87 -6.13
CA ASP A 222 6.16 21.50 -6.04
C ASP A 222 5.10 20.38 -6.03
N ILE A 223 3.83 20.71 -6.29
CA ILE A 223 2.75 19.73 -6.34
C ILE A 223 2.24 19.58 -7.77
N ILE A 224 2.59 18.46 -8.39
CA ILE A 224 2.11 18.06 -9.70
C ILE A 224 0.69 17.50 -9.54
N ARG A 225 -0.25 17.95 -10.36
CA ARG A 225 -1.66 17.51 -10.33
C ARG A 225 -2.06 17.00 -11.70
N ILE A 226 -2.25 15.69 -11.78
CA ILE A 226 -2.60 14.99 -13.02
C ILE A 226 -4.08 14.60 -12.96
N PRO A 227 -4.95 15.16 -13.79
CA PRO A 227 -6.32 14.66 -13.92
C PRO A 227 -6.31 13.19 -14.35
N LEU A 228 -7.09 12.34 -13.70
CA LEU A 228 -7.16 10.92 -14.06
C LEU A 228 -7.64 10.69 -15.50
N THR A 229 -8.34 11.67 -16.07
CA THR A 229 -8.78 11.68 -17.49
C THR A 229 -7.62 11.87 -18.48
N GLU A 230 -6.45 12.31 -18.02
CA GLU A 230 -5.24 12.46 -18.85
C GLU A 230 -4.40 11.19 -18.91
N LEU A 231 -4.68 10.21 -18.05
CA LEU A 231 -4.00 8.93 -18.08
C LEU A 231 -4.29 8.21 -19.40
N ARG A 232 -3.23 7.72 -20.03
CA ARG A 232 -3.29 6.96 -21.28
C ARG A 232 -2.69 5.60 -21.09
N GLN A 233 -3.32 4.59 -21.68
CA GLN A 233 -2.79 3.24 -21.72
C GLN A 233 -1.44 3.24 -22.44
N THR A 234 -0.46 2.54 -21.88
CA THR A 234 0.89 2.40 -22.40
C THR A 234 1.36 0.96 -22.29
N ASN A 235 2.54 0.67 -22.77
CA ASN A 235 3.16 -0.63 -22.56
C ASN A 235 3.48 -0.82 -21.08
N THR A 236 3.20 -2.01 -20.56
CA THR A 236 3.54 -2.38 -19.18
C THR A 236 4.94 -2.99 -19.13
N ALA A 237 5.86 -2.39 -18.40
CA ALA A 237 7.17 -2.99 -18.20
C ALA A 237 7.04 -4.24 -17.31
N LEU A 238 7.61 -5.36 -17.77
CA LEU A 238 7.62 -6.64 -17.04
C LEU A 238 8.81 -6.65 -16.08
N LEU A 239 8.57 -6.26 -14.83
CA LEU A 239 9.58 -6.09 -13.80
C LEU A 239 9.30 -6.96 -12.56
N PRO A 240 10.34 -7.52 -11.91
CA PRO A 240 11.72 -7.56 -12.41
C PRO A 240 11.79 -8.28 -13.76
N HIS A 241 12.80 -7.92 -14.59
CA HIS A 241 12.93 -8.52 -15.92
C HIS A 241 13.03 -10.05 -15.83
N ALA A 242 12.22 -10.73 -16.61
CA ALA A 242 12.19 -12.18 -16.60
C ALA A 242 13.45 -12.78 -17.25
N TYR A 243 14.02 -13.79 -16.62
CA TYR A 243 15.02 -14.64 -17.26
C TYR A 243 14.30 -15.75 -18.06
N PRO A 244 14.74 -16.07 -19.27
CA PRO A 244 15.92 -15.60 -19.97
C PRO A 244 15.73 -14.23 -20.69
N VAL A 245 16.84 -13.52 -20.84
CA VAL A 245 16.90 -12.13 -21.36
C VAL A 245 16.37 -11.90 -22.79
N PHE A 246 16.04 -12.94 -23.52
CA PHE A 246 15.42 -12.82 -24.86
C PHE A 246 13.90 -12.57 -24.79
N LEU A 247 13.28 -12.66 -23.60
CA LEU A 247 11.89 -12.31 -23.44
C LEU A 247 11.70 -10.80 -23.59
N ASP A 248 10.52 -10.42 -24.07
CA ASP A 248 10.18 -9.00 -24.20
C ASP A 248 10.16 -8.32 -22.82
N ASN A 249 10.69 -7.12 -22.74
CA ASN A 249 10.69 -6.30 -21.54
C ASN A 249 9.31 -5.67 -21.28
N TYR A 250 8.43 -5.71 -22.28
CA TYR A 250 7.15 -5.03 -22.21
C TYR A 250 6.00 -5.91 -22.67
N PHE A 251 4.92 -5.91 -21.90
CA PHE A 251 3.61 -6.31 -22.40
C PHE A 251 3.03 -5.15 -23.22
N ARG A 252 2.65 -5.44 -24.46
CA ARG A 252 2.05 -4.46 -25.38
C ARG A 252 0.56 -4.77 -25.55
N PRO A 253 -0.34 -3.92 -25.01
CA PRO A 253 -1.76 -4.10 -25.20
C PRO A 253 -2.13 -4.09 -26.69
N GLN A 254 -2.99 -5.00 -27.11
CA GLN A 254 -3.48 -5.07 -28.50
C GLN A 254 -4.73 -4.18 -28.72
N THR A 255 -5.39 -3.79 -27.65
CA THR A 255 -6.60 -2.97 -27.68
C THR A 255 -6.49 -1.88 -26.63
N GLU A 256 -7.04 -0.72 -26.91
CA GLU A 256 -7.16 0.35 -25.95
C GLU A 256 -8.34 0.07 -25.00
N ILE A 257 -8.05 0.05 -23.70
CA ILE A 257 -9.04 -0.15 -22.64
C ILE A 257 -9.08 1.14 -21.81
N PRO A 258 -10.26 1.70 -21.53
CA PRO A 258 -10.37 2.88 -20.68
C PRO A 258 -9.86 2.61 -19.27
N PHE A 259 -9.21 3.61 -18.67
CA PHE A 259 -8.78 3.56 -17.27
C PHE A 259 -9.96 3.41 -16.33
N GLN A 260 -9.85 2.50 -15.36
CA GLN A 260 -10.86 2.22 -14.35
C GLN A 260 -10.21 2.34 -12.96
N VAL A 261 -10.64 3.36 -12.22
CA VAL A 261 -10.04 3.70 -10.91
C VAL A 261 -10.17 2.58 -9.87
N GLU A 262 -11.25 1.81 -9.94
CA GLU A 262 -11.51 0.67 -9.06
C GLU A 262 -10.57 -0.52 -9.28
N LYS A 263 -9.85 -0.53 -10.39
CA LYS A 263 -8.87 -1.55 -10.73
C LYS A 263 -7.44 -1.19 -10.34
N ILE A 264 -7.21 -0.03 -9.76
CA ILE A 264 -5.86 0.38 -9.34
C ILE A 264 -5.27 -0.70 -8.41
N GLU A 265 -4.04 -1.09 -8.71
CA GLU A 265 -3.28 -2.06 -7.92
C GLU A 265 -1.91 -1.51 -7.50
N SER A 266 -1.20 -0.86 -8.41
CA SER A 266 0.11 -0.29 -8.13
C SER A 266 0.24 1.12 -8.69
N LEU A 267 1.02 1.94 -8.02
CA LEU A 267 1.52 3.22 -8.50
C LEU A 267 2.77 2.98 -9.33
N GLU A 268 2.92 3.70 -10.44
CA GLU A 268 4.16 3.69 -11.23
C GLU A 268 4.58 5.12 -11.58
N LEU A 269 5.89 5.40 -11.36
CA LEU A 269 6.58 6.53 -11.94
C LEU A 269 7.67 6.01 -12.85
N SER A 270 7.87 6.63 -14.01
CA SER A 270 8.93 6.23 -14.93
C SER A 270 9.47 7.43 -15.69
N PHE A 271 10.75 7.33 -16.09
CA PHE A 271 11.41 8.31 -16.94
C PHE A 271 12.60 7.69 -17.67
N GLU A 272 12.98 8.27 -18.78
CA GLU A 272 14.15 7.89 -19.54
C GLU A 272 15.38 8.65 -19.02
N GLY A 273 16.51 7.96 -18.90
CA GLY A 273 17.77 8.56 -18.48
C GLY A 273 18.72 8.73 -19.66
N THR A 274 19.88 9.29 -19.38
CA THR A 274 20.98 9.46 -20.33
C THR A 274 22.20 8.68 -19.85
N ALA A 275 22.86 7.96 -20.73
CA ALA A 275 24.04 7.18 -20.41
C ALA A 275 25.11 7.99 -19.68
N GLY A 276 25.60 7.49 -18.56
CA GLY A 276 26.65 8.09 -17.75
C GLY A 276 26.25 9.40 -17.04
N GLN A 277 24.97 9.80 -17.13
CA GLN A 277 24.45 10.94 -16.37
C GLN A 277 23.66 10.44 -15.16
N GLN A 278 23.81 11.17 -14.06
CA GLN A 278 23.00 10.94 -12.88
C GLN A 278 21.66 11.65 -13.04
N ALA A 279 20.58 10.89 -12.89
CA ALA A 279 19.23 11.44 -12.74
C ALA A 279 18.84 11.40 -11.27
N GLU A 280 17.94 12.30 -10.87
CA GLU A 280 17.49 12.44 -9.49
C GLU A 280 16.00 12.75 -9.47
N ILE A 281 15.28 12.10 -8.54
CA ILE A 281 13.91 12.47 -8.15
C ILE A 281 13.87 12.67 -6.64
N GLU A 282 13.15 13.72 -6.18
CA GLU A 282 12.91 13.95 -4.75
C GLU A 282 11.41 14.08 -4.51
N ILE A 283 10.84 13.10 -3.76
CA ILE A 283 9.40 12.92 -3.56
C ILE A 283 9.06 13.17 -2.10
N GLY A 284 8.02 13.98 -1.82
CA GLY A 284 7.49 14.24 -0.47
C GLY A 284 6.19 13.51 -0.15
N GLY A 285 5.56 12.84 -1.11
CA GLY A 285 4.33 12.07 -0.96
C GLY A 285 3.48 12.06 -2.23
N ILE A 286 2.57 11.08 -2.33
CA ILE A 286 1.66 10.91 -3.48
C ILE A 286 0.27 10.56 -2.96
N TRP A 287 -0.78 11.19 -3.50
CA TRP A 287 -2.16 10.99 -3.07
C TRP A 287 -3.17 11.21 -4.20
N LEU A 288 -4.40 10.77 -3.98
CA LEU A 288 -5.57 11.05 -4.83
C LEU A 288 -6.49 12.10 -4.17
N GLU A 289 -6.92 13.07 -5.00
CA GLU A 289 -7.94 14.07 -4.67
C GLU A 289 -9.19 13.90 -5.51
#